data_b7fc8860e30da2bcd0af77839f3373ae
#
_entry.id   b7fc8860e30da2bcd0af77839f3373ae
#
_cell.length_a   1.000
_cell.length_b   1.000
_cell.length_c   1.000
_cell.angle_alpha   90.00
_cell.angle_beta   90.00
_cell.angle_gamma   90.00
#
_symmetry.space_group_name_H-M   'P 1'
#
loop_
_entity.id
_entity.type
_entity.pdbx_description
1 polymer ?
#
loop_
_entity_poly.entity_id
_entity_poly.type
_entity_poly.pdbx_seq_one_letter_code
_entity_poly.pdbx_strand_id
1 'polypeptide(L)'
;MGNIDLFISYEHESKIIADNICSVLESKGIRCWYAPRDVRGDYATSIVEAIEHCKVFVLVLNPAASESPHVLNEVEMAYQRILKGEITIVPFKVENGVFSKAMEYYVKRLHWIDAASDSLDKAILELYEKLIPVLGIERVTNNEKNNDENHETNLKRKINQYYSADNLVEVKRLFGEEAFLYDIERPYYDRLFYNKEKAVVLDFNVLCPYHAVKKFADRTEVSKVAYLTYSEASVMEGNEMLKQNGDNENKKFFLFDQSTTKVEEALPKILNELNATGFDFLNLTMSIMDFGNPFKILNKIKKFLNPGAVAFIRDVDDGVVFAYPDEKGLFKEVQNFYKYDTLSGSRESGRQIYDLMKKLGAIDVRLERCGINTTGMDYHRKHLVFESWFGFIPNDFKIMLERDPQDKIAKKIVEWLDEHYDDLEEQFSQPNFIFNSGYVIYTVRF
;
A
#
# COMPACT_ATOMS: atom_id res chain seq x y z
N MET A 1 27.31 -4.03 -6.58
CA MET A 1 25.86 -3.81 -6.65
C MET A 1 25.14 -5.15 -6.77
N GLY A 2 23.99 -5.32 -6.11
CA GLY A 2 23.16 -6.52 -6.32
C GLY A 2 22.64 -6.59 -7.76
N ASN A 3 22.29 -7.78 -8.22
CA ASN A 3 21.72 -7.99 -9.56
C ASN A 3 20.44 -7.16 -9.72
N ILE A 4 20.38 -6.21 -10.63
CA ILE A 4 19.22 -5.40 -10.98
C ILE A 4 18.54 -6.06 -12.18
N ASP A 5 17.25 -6.38 -12.08
CA ASP A 5 16.51 -6.96 -13.20
C ASP A 5 15.91 -5.89 -14.10
N LEU A 6 15.42 -4.78 -13.49
CA LEU A 6 14.68 -3.75 -14.18
C LEU A 6 15.04 -2.35 -13.67
N PHE A 7 15.27 -1.41 -14.59
CA PHE A 7 15.42 0.01 -14.33
C PHE A 7 14.16 0.76 -14.76
N ILE A 8 13.64 1.66 -13.91
CA ILE A 8 12.49 2.51 -14.22
C ILE A 8 12.94 3.94 -14.40
N SER A 9 12.85 4.44 -15.63
CA SER A 9 13.10 5.83 -15.99
C SER A 9 11.79 6.61 -16.01
N TYR A 10 11.73 7.74 -15.33
CA TYR A 10 10.54 8.56 -15.25
C TYR A 10 10.87 10.02 -15.00
N GLU A 11 9.95 10.91 -15.29
CA GLU A 11 10.00 12.32 -14.94
C GLU A 11 9.35 12.52 -13.56
N HIS A 12 9.76 13.55 -12.84
CA HIS A 12 9.44 13.79 -11.42
C HIS A 12 7.94 13.70 -11.08
N GLU A 13 7.07 14.22 -11.95
CA GLU A 13 5.62 14.17 -11.76
C GLU A 13 5.04 12.74 -11.86
N SER A 14 5.73 11.85 -12.58
CA SER A 14 5.37 10.44 -12.75
C SER A 14 5.89 9.51 -11.65
N LYS A 15 6.44 10.06 -10.56
CA LYS A 15 7.01 9.26 -9.46
C LYS A 15 6.03 8.22 -8.91
N ILE A 16 4.78 8.59 -8.73
CA ILE A 16 3.74 7.69 -8.20
C ILE A 16 3.53 6.49 -9.12
N ILE A 17 3.58 6.72 -10.44
CA ILE A 17 3.45 5.64 -11.43
C ILE A 17 4.67 4.72 -11.37
N ALA A 18 5.87 5.29 -11.25
CA ALA A 18 7.09 4.52 -11.08
C ALA A 18 7.07 3.69 -9.78
N ASP A 19 6.59 4.28 -8.68
CA ASP A 19 6.38 3.59 -7.40
C ASP A 19 5.40 2.41 -7.55
N ASN A 20 4.28 2.58 -8.26
CA ASN A 20 3.29 1.54 -8.51
C ASN A 20 3.85 0.39 -9.37
N ILE A 21 4.52 0.72 -10.49
CA ILE A 21 5.18 -0.27 -11.34
C ILE A 21 6.19 -1.08 -10.52
N CYS A 22 7.04 -0.38 -9.76
CA CYS A 22 8.06 -1.00 -8.94
C CYS A 22 7.47 -1.97 -7.93
N SER A 23 6.45 -1.53 -7.19
CA SER A 23 5.80 -2.33 -6.16
C SER A 23 5.23 -3.64 -6.70
N VAL A 24 4.42 -3.55 -7.75
CA VAL A 24 3.81 -4.74 -8.35
C VAL A 24 4.86 -5.70 -8.88
N LEU A 25 5.93 -5.18 -9.49
CA LEU A 25 6.98 -6.02 -10.03
C LEU A 25 7.87 -6.63 -8.95
N GLU A 26 8.17 -5.86 -7.88
CA GLU A 26 8.94 -6.36 -6.73
C GLU A 26 8.14 -7.42 -5.95
N SER A 27 6.83 -7.27 -5.81
CA SER A 27 5.96 -8.31 -5.22
C SER A 27 5.95 -9.62 -6.01
N LYS A 28 6.38 -9.58 -7.28
CA LYS A 28 6.54 -10.73 -8.17
C LYS A 28 8.01 -11.21 -8.26
N GLY A 29 8.87 -10.71 -7.38
CA GLY A 29 10.28 -11.12 -7.29
C GLY A 29 11.19 -10.46 -8.34
N ILE A 30 10.73 -9.41 -9.06
CA ILE A 30 11.54 -8.66 -10.01
C ILE A 30 12.24 -7.51 -9.26
N ARG A 31 13.55 -7.48 -9.28
CA ARG A 31 14.32 -6.44 -8.58
C ARG A 31 14.36 -5.17 -9.41
N CYS A 32 13.60 -4.17 -8.97
CA CYS A 32 13.50 -2.88 -9.62
C CYS A 32 14.52 -1.89 -9.06
N TRP A 33 14.97 -0.98 -9.92
CA TRP A 33 15.80 0.16 -9.56
C TRP A 33 15.22 1.46 -10.15
N TYR A 34 15.11 2.50 -9.33
CA TYR A 34 14.78 3.85 -9.79
C TYR A 34 15.30 4.94 -8.83
N ALA A 35 15.61 6.12 -9.36
CA ALA A 35 16.05 7.27 -8.57
C ALA A 35 14.84 8.05 -7.99
N PRO A 36 14.91 8.67 -6.79
CA PRO A 36 16.09 8.67 -5.91
C PRO A 36 16.13 7.49 -4.92
N ARG A 37 15.17 6.56 -4.94
CA ARG A 37 15.04 5.46 -3.95
C ARG A 37 16.33 4.67 -3.78
N ASP A 38 16.95 4.29 -4.90
CA ASP A 38 18.03 3.31 -4.93
C ASP A 38 19.42 3.93 -5.14
N VAL A 39 19.48 5.26 -5.19
CA VAL A 39 20.75 5.99 -5.34
C VAL A 39 21.63 5.79 -4.11
N ARG A 40 22.88 5.35 -4.34
CA ARG A 40 23.91 5.20 -3.30
C ARG A 40 25.17 5.94 -3.73
N GLY A 41 25.56 6.97 -2.98
CA GLY A 41 26.74 7.76 -3.30
C GLY A 41 26.47 8.85 -4.35
N ASP A 42 27.32 8.93 -5.37
CA ASP A 42 27.14 9.92 -6.45
C ASP A 42 25.93 9.59 -7.31
N TYR A 43 25.06 10.59 -7.52
CA TYR A 43 23.76 10.42 -8.20
C TYR A 43 23.91 9.93 -9.64
N ALA A 44 24.79 10.59 -10.41
CA ALA A 44 24.99 10.26 -11.82
C ALA A 44 25.62 8.89 -11.99
N THR A 45 26.64 8.57 -11.20
CA THR A 45 27.32 7.26 -11.22
C THR A 45 26.35 6.12 -10.89
N SER A 46 25.48 6.32 -9.89
CA SER A 46 24.50 5.29 -9.50
C SER A 46 23.51 4.96 -10.61
N ILE A 47 23.04 5.98 -11.35
CA ILE A 47 22.14 5.79 -12.50
C ILE A 47 22.84 5.04 -13.63
N VAL A 48 24.04 5.48 -13.99
CA VAL A 48 24.85 4.83 -15.05
C VAL A 48 25.06 3.36 -14.76
N GLU A 49 25.55 3.04 -13.56
CA GLU A 49 25.78 1.65 -13.14
C GLU A 49 24.50 0.82 -13.13
N ALA A 50 23.36 1.40 -12.71
CA ALA A 50 22.07 0.71 -12.72
C ALA A 50 21.60 0.39 -14.14
N ILE A 51 21.72 1.35 -15.06
CA ILE A 51 21.38 1.15 -16.48
C ILE A 51 22.33 0.11 -17.11
N GLU A 52 23.60 0.11 -16.76
CA GLU A 52 24.58 -0.85 -17.30
C GLU A 52 24.34 -2.29 -16.86
N HIS A 53 23.71 -2.51 -15.71
CA HIS A 53 23.52 -3.84 -15.13
C HIS A 53 22.09 -4.39 -15.22
N CYS A 54 21.08 -3.59 -15.57
CA CYS A 54 19.71 -4.06 -15.71
C CYS A 54 19.50 -4.85 -17.01
N LYS A 55 18.51 -5.75 -17.01
CA LYS A 55 18.08 -6.53 -18.17
C LYS A 55 16.94 -5.88 -18.92
N VAL A 56 16.15 -5.08 -18.20
CA VAL A 56 14.99 -4.37 -18.74
C VAL A 56 15.05 -2.91 -18.32
N PHE A 57 14.70 -2.04 -19.27
CA PHE A 57 14.53 -0.60 -19.03
C PHE A 57 13.07 -0.24 -19.31
N VAL A 58 12.34 0.15 -18.28
CA VAL A 58 10.96 0.64 -18.41
C VAL A 58 11.00 2.15 -18.45
N LEU A 59 10.44 2.74 -19.49
CA LEU A 59 10.29 4.19 -19.65
C LEU A 59 8.85 4.59 -19.35
N VAL A 60 8.61 5.26 -18.24
CA VAL A 60 7.32 5.90 -17.95
C VAL A 60 7.20 7.13 -18.85
N LEU A 61 6.40 7.02 -19.90
CA LEU A 61 6.36 7.98 -20.99
C LEU A 61 5.11 8.87 -20.94
N ASN A 62 5.35 10.15 -20.77
CA ASN A 62 4.39 11.25 -20.91
C ASN A 62 5.06 12.42 -21.68
N PRO A 63 4.34 13.48 -22.05
CA PRO A 63 4.95 14.65 -22.71
C PRO A 63 6.10 15.27 -21.93
N ALA A 64 5.99 15.39 -20.59
CA ALA A 64 7.04 15.97 -19.75
C ALA A 64 8.32 15.11 -19.73
N ALA A 65 8.19 13.77 -19.62
CA ALA A 65 9.31 12.84 -19.71
C ALA A 65 10.00 12.93 -21.06
N SER A 66 9.25 13.17 -22.16
CA SER A 66 9.80 13.27 -23.49
C SER A 66 10.66 14.51 -23.73
N GLU A 67 10.48 15.56 -22.94
CA GLU A 67 11.24 16.80 -22.98
C GLU A 67 12.36 16.85 -21.91
N SER A 68 12.36 15.92 -20.95
CA SER A 68 13.32 15.88 -19.86
C SER A 68 14.72 15.49 -20.34
N PRO A 69 15.74 16.35 -20.18
CA PRO A 69 17.12 16.02 -20.57
C PRO A 69 17.66 14.80 -19.81
N HIS A 70 17.25 14.61 -18.55
CA HIS A 70 17.70 13.48 -17.73
C HIS A 70 17.13 12.17 -18.28
N VAL A 71 15.81 12.12 -18.56
CA VAL A 71 15.15 10.95 -19.13
C VAL A 71 15.71 10.64 -20.53
N LEU A 72 15.94 11.66 -21.34
CA LEU A 72 16.54 11.46 -22.68
C LEU A 72 17.93 10.85 -22.62
N ASN A 73 18.78 11.31 -21.68
CA ASN A 73 20.11 10.72 -21.47
C ASN A 73 20.04 9.26 -21.04
N GLU A 74 19.13 8.92 -20.12
CA GLU A 74 18.91 7.57 -19.65
C GLU A 74 18.42 6.65 -20.79
N VAL A 75 17.48 7.15 -21.60
CA VAL A 75 16.97 6.44 -22.80
C VAL A 75 18.07 6.21 -23.82
N GLU A 76 18.92 7.21 -24.08
CA GLU A 76 20.05 7.09 -24.99
C GLU A 76 21.02 6.00 -24.55
N MET A 77 21.38 5.98 -23.26
CA MET A 77 22.25 4.95 -22.68
C MET A 77 21.64 3.56 -22.83
N ALA A 78 20.37 3.40 -22.52
CA ALA A 78 19.65 2.13 -22.70
C ALA A 78 19.57 1.73 -24.19
N TYR A 79 19.38 2.69 -25.09
CA TYR A 79 19.31 2.45 -26.54
C TYR A 79 20.65 1.95 -27.11
N GLN A 80 21.79 2.44 -26.61
CA GLN A 80 23.09 1.91 -27.02
C GLN A 80 23.24 0.43 -26.65
N ARG A 81 22.62 -0.02 -25.56
CA ARG A 81 22.62 -1.42 -25.15
C ARG A 81 21.65 -2.29 -25.95
N ILE A 82 20.51 -1.72 -26.44
CA ILE A 82 19.61 -2.41 -27.39
C ILE A 82 20.36 -2.78 -28.67
N LEU A 83 21.17 -1.88 -29.18
CA LEU A 83 21.94 -2.12 -30.41
C LEU A 83 22.93 -3.30 -30.27
N LYS A 84 23.31 -3.63 -29.04
CA LYS A 84 24.16 -4.79 -28.72
C LYS A 84 23.35 -6.06 -28.34
N GLY A 85 22.03 -5.96 -28.26
CA GLY A 85 21.16 -7.06 -27.83
C GLY A 85 21.24 -7.38 -26.32
N GLU A 86 21.68 -6.43 -25.49
CA GLU A 86 21.95 -6.64 -24.06
C GLU A 86 20.79 -6.26 -23.14
N ILE A 87 19.79 -5.52 -23.63
CA ILE A 87 18.69 -4.99 -22.84
C ILE A 87 17.39 -4.95 -23.66
N THR A 88 16.26 -5.01 -22.97
CA THR A 88 14.93 -4.75 -23.55
C THR A 88 14.42 -3.41 -23.02
N ILE A 89 14.00 -2.50 -23.90
CA ILE A 89 13.31 -1.26 -23.53
C ILE A 89 11.81 -1.44 -23.72
N VAL A 90 11.03 -1.11 -22.70
CA VAL A 90 9.56 -1.14 -22.71
C VAL A 90 9.05 0.27 -22.43
N PRO A 91 8.59 1.02 -23.45
CA PRO A 91 7.87 2.27 -23.21
C PRO A 91 6.51 1.97 -22.58
N PHE A 92 6.26 2.59 -21.44
CA PHE A 92 5.03 2.50 -20.69
C PHE A 92 4.34 3.87 -20.76
N LYS A 93 3.44 4.04 -21.73
CA LYS A 93 2.81 5.33 -22.02
C LYS A 93 1.67 5.59 -21.03
N VAL A 94 1.78 6.63 -20.24
CA VAL A 94 0.83 6.98 -19.15
C VAL A 94 -0.05 8.17 -19.47
N GLU A 95 0.27 8.89 -20.56
CA GLU A 95 -0.50 10.06 -20.99
C GLU A 95 -0.50 10.17 -22.51
N ASN A 96 -1.62 10.65 -23.07
CA ASN A 96 -1.71 10.97 -24.48
C ASN A 96 -1.17 12.38 -24.74
N GLY A 97 -0.35 12.52 -25.77
CA GLY A 97 0.23 13.82 -26.13
C GLY A 97 1.23 13.73 -27.27
N VAL A 98 1.85 14.86 -27.56
CA VAL A 98 2.92 14.96 -28.58
C VAL A 98 4.24 14.80 -27.84
N PHE A 99 5.05 13.86 -28.29
CA PHE A 99 6.38 13.63 -27.76
C PHE A 99 7.42 14.40 -28.57
N SER A 100 8.55 14.70 -27.94
CA SER A 100 9.68 15.37 -28.62
C SER A 100 10.22 14.49 -29.74
N LYS A 101 10.75 15.12 -30.80
CA LYS A 101 11.37 14.39 -31.92
C LYS A 101 12.54 13.50 -31.49
N ALA A 102 13.25 13.92 -30.47
CA ALA A 102 14.35 13.16 -29.87
C ALA A 102 13.81 11.87 -29.22
N MET A 103 12.76 11.97 -28.42
CA MET A 103 12.13 10.79 -27.81
C MET A 103 11.50 9.87 -28.87
N GLU A 104 10.79 10.42 -29.84
CA GLU A 104 10.21 9.64 -30.96
C GLU A 104 11.26 8.81 -31.71
N TYR A 105 12.47 9.36 -31.89
CA TYR A 105 13.57 8.65 -32.52
C TYR A 105 13.91 7.33 -31.81
N TYR A 106 13.92 7.33 -30.48
CA TYR A 106 14.25 6.14 -29.68
C TYR A 106 13.09 5.16 -29.55
N VAL A 107 11.85 5.65 -29.38
CA VAL A 107 10.73 4.80 -28.97
C VAL A 107 9.81 4.36 -30.11
N LYS A 108 9.83 5.00 -31.28
CA LYS A 108 8.89 4.79 -32.39
C LYS A 108 8.82 3.34 -32.89
N ARG A 109 9.90 2.58 -32.77
CA ARG A 109 9.99 1.19 -33.26
C ARG A 109 9.79 0.15 -32.14
N LEU A 110 9.58 0.61 -30.91
CA LEU A 110 9.40 -0.28 -29.76
C LEU A 110 7.93 -0.62 -29.57
N HIS A 111 7.65 -1.77 -28.97
CA HIS A 111 6.29 -2.15 -28.59
C HIS A 111 5.92 -1.49 -27.27
N TRP A 112 4.99 -0.57 -27.31
CA TRP A 112 4.51 0.20 -26.16
C TRP A 112 3.48 -0.58 -25.37
N ILE A 113 3.39 -0.25 -24.08
CA ILE A 113 2.23 -0.54 -23.25
C ILE A 113 1.46 0.78 -23.13
N ASP A 114 0.18 0.79 -23.47
CA ASP A 114 -0.65 1.99 -23.46
C ASP A 114 -1.50 2.05 -22.18
N ALA A 115 -0.94 2.62 -21.12
CA ALA A 115 -1.63 2.86 -19.86
C ALA A 115 -2.46 4.16 -19.87
N ALA A 116 -2.35 4.98 -20.91
CA ALA A 116 -3.16 6.19 -21.08
C ALA A 116 -4.58 5.89 -21.59
N SER A 117 -4.76 4.76 -22.26
CA SER A 117 -6.05 4.33 -22.85
C SER A 117 -6.69 3.17 -22.09
N ASP A 118 -5.97 2.59 -21.12
CA ASP A 118 -6.42 1.47 -20.30
C ASP A 118 -6.16 1.80 -18.81
N SER A 119 -6.73 1.01 -17.88
CA SER A 119 -6.38 1.20 -16.47
C SER A 119 -4.88 0.94 -16.26
N LEU A 120 -4.26 1.76 -15.42
CA LEU A 120 -2.84 1.61 -15.05
C LEU A 120 -2.52 0.18 -14.64
N ASP A 121 -3.42 -0.42 -13.94
CA ASP A 121 -3.32 -1.77 -13.39
C ASP A 121 -3.24 -2.85 -14.46
N LYS A 122 -4.12 -2.77 -15.44
CA LYS A 122 -4.11 -3.69 -16.57
C LYS A 122 -2.82 -3.54 -17.38
N ALA A 123 -2.36 -2.30 -17.53
CA ALA A 123 -1.10 -2.01 -18.20
C ALA A 123 0.12 -2.57 -17.43
N ILE A 124 0.13 -2.50 -16.08
CA ILE A 124 1.21 -3.09 -15.28
C ILE A 124 1.18 -4.62 -15.33
N LEU A 125 0.00 -5.23 -15.36
CA LEU A 125 -0.10 -6.68 -15.56
C LEU A 125 0.40 -7.09 -16.97
N GLU A 126 0.08 -6.32 -18.01
CA GLU A 126 0.63 -6.52 -19.36
C GLU A 126 2.16 -6.39 -19.35
N LEU A 127 2.69 -5.41 -18.61
CA LEU A 127 4.13 -5.26 -18.41
C LEU A 127 4.72 -6.51 -17.77
N TYR A 128 4.16 -6.98 -16.67
CA TYR A 128 4.62 -8.20 -15.99
C TYR A 128 4.63 -9.41 -16.91
N GLU A 129 3.55 -9.66 -17.67
CA GLU A 129 3.48 -10.78 -18.62
C GLU A 129 4.57 -10.68 -19.71
N LYS A 130 4.89 -9.47 -20.17
CA LYS A 130 6.00 -9.24 -21.13
C LYS A 130 7.37 -9.50 -20.51
N LEU A 131 7.52 -9.30 -19.19
CA LEU A 131 8.79 -9.48 -18.48
C LEU A 131 9.11 -10.95 -18.18
N ILE A 132 8.11 -11.80 -18.00
CA ILE A 132 8.29 -13.25 -17.71
C ILE A 132 9.29 -13.91 -18.66
N PRO A 133 9.09 -13.87 -20.01
CA PRO A 133 10.02 -14.52 -20.92
C PRO A 133 11.38 -13.83 -21.00
N VAL A 134 11.44 -12.51 -20.78
CA VAL A 134 12.69 -11.73 -20.88
C VAL A 134 13.60 -12.00 -19.68
N LEU A 135 13.01 -12.16 -18.51
CA LEU A 135 13.73 -12.39 -17.25
C LEU A 135 13.92 -13.88 -16.91
N GLY A 136 13.25 -14.77 -17.66
CA GLY A 136 13.31 -16.21 -17.42
C GLY A 136 12.61 -16.65 -16.13
N ILE A 137 11.53 -15.97 -15.77
CA ILE A 137 10.76 -16.27 -14.57
C ILE A 137 9.87 -17.48 -14.81
N GLU A 138 9.96 -18.51 -13.95
CA GLU A 138 9.04 -19.64 -14.00
C GLU A 138 7.67 -19.25 -13.49
N ARG A 139 6.60 -19.58 -14.25
CA ARG A 139 5.23 -19.39 -13.77
C ARG A 139 4.96 -20.34 -12.61
N VAL A 140 4.71 -19.82 -11.42
CA VAL A 140 4.21 -20.62 -10.30
C VAL A 140 2.73 -20.93 -10.58
N THR A 141 2.46 -22.11 -11.12
CA THR A 141 1.10 -22.65 -11.26
C THR A 141 0.73 -23.36 -9.97
N ASN A 142 -0.06 -22.73 -9.12
CA ASN A 142 -0.66 -23.43 -7.98
C ASN A 142 -1.83 -24.28 -8.46
N ASN A 143 -1.58 -25.57 -8.61
CA ASN A 143 -2.62 -26.60 -8.62
C ASN A 143 -2.58 -27.32 -7.29
N GLU A 144 -3.56 -27.09 -6.45
CA GLU A 144 -3.99 -28.12 -5.51
C GLU A 144 -5.48 -28.01 -5.21
N LYS A 145 -6.19 -29.05 -5.63
CA LYS A 145 -7.54 -29.39 -5.17
C LYS A 145 -7.39 -30.16 -3.87
N ASN A 146 -8.11 -29.80 -2.84
CA ASN A 146 -8.68 -30.78 -1.91
C ASN A 146 -9.89 -30.23 -1.15
N ASN A 147 -10.83 -31.14 -0.95
CA ASN A 147 -12.21 -30.97 -0.53
C ASN A 147 -12.40 -30.73 0.97
N ASP A 148 -13.49 -30.00 1.23
CA ASP A 148 -14.44 -30.09 2.37
C ASP A 148 -13.92 -30.32 3.79
N GLU A 149 -14.07 -29.25 4.62
CA GLU A 149 -14.75 -29.34 5.91
C GLU A 149 -14.99 -27.95 6.53
N ASN A 150 -16.27 -27.70 6.92
CA ASN A 150 -16.78 -26.58 7.71
C ASN A 150 -16.98 -25.22 7.06
N HIS A 151 -18.25 -24.87 6.88
CA HIS A 151 -18.76 -23.60 6.32
C HIS A 151 -18.21 -22.34 7.04
N GLU A 152 -18.01 -22.41 8.36
CA GLU A 152 -17.44 -21.29 9.15
C GLU A 152 -15.93 -21.10 8.96
N THR A 153 -15.20 -22.19 8.78
CA THR A 153 -13.76 -22.17 8.49
C THR A 153 -13.49 -21.66 7.08
N ASN A 154 -14.38 -21.95 6.13
CA ASN A 154 -14.31 -21.45 4.76
C ASN A 154 -14.60 -19.96 4.67
N LEU A 155 -15.48 -19.40 5.50
CA LEU A 155 -15.75 -17.97 5.56
C LEU A 155 -14.52 -17.18 6.06
N LYS A 156 -13.89 -17.65 7.13
CA LYS A 156 -12.65 -17.08 7.70
C LYS A 156 -11.47 -17.19 6.72
N ARG A 157 -11.32 -18.31 6.01
CA ARG A 157 -10.32 -18.47 4.94
C ARG A 157 -10.53 -17.47 3.79
N LYS A 158 -11.78 -17.20 3.39
CA LYS A 158 -12.10 -16.25 2.31
C LYS A 158 -11.81 -14.81 2.69
N ILE A 159 -12.04 -14.40 3.95
CA ILE A 159 -11.66 -13.07 4.45
C ILE A 159 -10.14 -12.92 4.46
N ASN A 160 -9.42 -13.93 4.97
CA ASN A 160 -7.95 -13.92 4.97
C ASN A 160 -7.37 -13.94 3.55
N GLN A 161 -8.06 -14.54 2.57
CA GLN A 161 -7.67 -14.49 1.15
C GLN A 161 -7.94 -13.14 0.50
N TYR A 162 -8.96 -12.41 0.93
CA TYR A 162 -9.29 -11.09 0.38
C TYR A 162 -8.17 -10.07 0.64
N TYR A 163 -7.60 -10.09 1.85
CA TYR A 163 -6.47 -9.22 2.24
C TYR A 163 -5.11 -9.93 2.12
N SER A 164 -5.02 -11.01 1.36
CA SER A 164 -3.76 -11.73 1.16
C SER A 164 -2.94 -11.15 0.00
N ALA A 165 -1.64 -11.40 0.01
CA ALA A 165 -0.75 -11.04 -1.09
C ALA A 165 -1.17 -11.66 -2.45
N ASP A 166 -2.06 -12.66 -2.45
CA ASP A 166 -2.60 -13.29 -3.66
C ASP A 166 -3.72 -12.47 -4.31
N ASN A 167 -4.36 -11.54 -3.58
CA ASN A 167 -5.36 -10.63 -4.12
C ASN A 167 -4.69 -9.37 -4.69
N LEU A 168 -4.27 -9.44 -5.95
CA LEU A 168 -3.53 -8.36 -6.62
C LEU A 168 -4.27 -7.02 -6.68
N VAL A 169 -5.59 -7.04 -6.76
CA VAL A 169 -6.41 -5.82 -6.80
C VAL A 169 -6.31 -5.10 -5.46
N GLU A 170 -6.50 -5.83 -4.37
CA GLU A 170 -6.45 -5.26 -3.03
C GLU A 170 -5.02 -4.89 -2.61
N VAL A 171 -4.02 -5.70 -2.94
CA VAL A 171 -2.61 -5.37 -2.71
C VAL A 171 -2.24 -4.04 -3.35
N LYS A 172 -2.69 -3.79 -4.58
CA LYS A 172 -2.43 -2.51 -5.27
C LYS A 172 -3.13 -1.33 -4.62
N ARG A 173 -4.41 -1.51 -4.29
CA ARG A 173 -5.18 -0.48 -3.61
C ARG A 173 -4.50 -0.08 -2.29
N LEU A 174 -4.17 -1.07 -1.46
CA LEU A 174 -3.47 -0.86 -0.19
C LEU A 174 -2.08 -0.23 -0.40
N PHE A 175 -1.38 -0.62 -1.46
CA PHE A 175 -0.09 -0.04 -1.76
C PHE A 175 -0.20 1.45 -2.12
N GLY A 176 -1.11 1.83 -2.99
CA GLY A 176 -1.36 3.23 -3.34
C GLY A 176 -1.81 4.04 -2.13
N GLU A 177 -2.73 3.49 -1.33
CA GLU A 177 -3.20 4.07 -0.09
C GLU A 177 -2.05 4.31 0.90
N GLU A 178 -1.26 3.29 1.22
CA GLU A 178 -0.17 3.39 2.17
C GLU A 178 0.96 4.31 1.69
N ALA A 179 1.25 4.35 0.38
CA ALA A 179 2.22 5.30 -0.18
C ALA A 179 1.79 6.75 0.05
N PHE A 180 0.52 7.04 -0.24
CA PHE A 180 -0.07 8.35 -0.02
C PHE A 180 -0.12 8.72 1.46
N LEU A 181 -0.54 7.79 2.32
CA LEU A 181 -0.66 8.00 3.75
C LEU A 181 0.69 8.12 4.45
N TYR A 182 1.71 7.39 4.00
CA TYR A 182 3.05 7.46 4.57
C TYR A 182 3.64 8.87 4.55
N ASP A 183 3.47 9.61 3.46
CA ASP A 183 3.94 10.99 3.37
C ASP A 183 3.24 11.91 4.38
N ILE A 184 1.99 11.63 4.71
CA ILE A 184 1.20 12.35 5.71
C ILE A 184 1.59 11.94 7.13
N GLU A 185 1.89 10.66 7.35
CA GLU A 185 2.19 10.06 8.65
C GLU A 185 3.64 10.31 9.08
N ARG A 186 4.57 10.37 8.14
CA ARG A 186 6.01 10.48 8.40
C ARG A 186 6.39 11.57 9.42
N PRO A 187 5.86 12.81 9.38
CA PRO A 187 6.21 13.84 10.36
C PRO A 187 5.82 13.46 11.80
N TYR A 188 4.78 12.65 11.97
CA TYR A 188 4.38 12.16 13.30
C TYR A 188 5.34 11.08 13.81
N TYR A 189 5.74 10.15 12.93
CA TYR A 189 6.78 9.16 13.27
C TYR A 189 8.09 9.86 13.65
N ASP A 190 8.55 10.83 12.84
CA ASP A 190 9.79 11.56 13.11
C ASP A 190 9.75 12.25 14.48
N ARG A 191 8.61 12.84 14.86
CA ARG A 191 8.42 13.45 16.18
C ARG A 191 8.36 12.41 17.30
N LEU A 192 7.68 11.29 17.11
CA LEU A 192 7.52 10.26 18.14
C LEU A 192 8.82 9.50 18.42
N PHE A 193 9.67 9.35 17.41
CA PHE A 193 10.99 8.72 17.54
C PHE A 193 12.10 9.70 17.95
N TYR A 194 11.83 11.01 17.93
CA TYR A 194 12.82 12.01 18.30
C TYR A 194 13.42 11.72 19.68
N ASN A 195 14.75 11.67 19.78
CA ASN A 195 15.51 11.28 20.98
C ASN A 195 15.22 9.87 21.53
N LYS A 196 14.64 8.98 20.74
CA LYS A 196 14.58 7.56 21.11
C LYS A 196 15.83 6.85 20.60
N GLU A 197 16.33 5.90 21.37
CA GLU A 197 17.43 5.04 20.98
C GLU A 197 17.00 3.58 21.12
N LYS A 198 17.29 2.79 20.08
CA LYS A 198 17.05 1.33 20.07
C LYS A 198 15.61 0.91 20.42
N ALA A 199 14.62 1.69 19.96
CA ALA A 199 13.22 1.39 20.21
C ALA A 199 12.81 0.01 19.68
N VAL A 200 11.97 -0.68 20.43
CA VAL A 200 11.32 -1.94 20.04
C VAL A 200 9.89 -1.61 19.61
N VAL A 201 9.54 -1.94 18.38
CA VAL A 201 8.26 -1.58 17.77
C VAL A 201 7.35 -2.81 17.67
N LEU A 202 6.08 -2.63 18.00
CA LEU A 202 4.99 -3.51 17.64
C LEU A 202 4.14 -2.84 16.57
N ASP A 203 4.19 -3.36 15.35
CA ASP A 203 3.35 -2.93 14.23
C ASP A 203 2.20 -3.93 14.07
N PHE A 204 0.99 -3.49 14.41
CA PHE A 204 -0.16 -4.39 14.54
C PHE A 204 -1.08 -4.28 13.34
N ASN A 205 -1.52 -5.43 12.82
CA ASN A 205 -2.42 -5.55 11.66
C ASN A 205 -1.79 -5.04 10.35
N VAL A 206 -0.61 -5.53 10.03
CA VAL A 206 0.08 -5.18 8.79
C VAL A 206 -0.62 -5.81 7.59
N LEU A 207 -1.16 -4.97 6.70
CA LEU A 207 -1.82 -5.39 5.47
C LEU A 207 -0.87 -5.39 4.26
N CYS A 208 0.08 -4.43 4.24
CA CYS A 208 1.05 -4.29 3.16
C CYS A 208 2.49 -4.39 3.71
N PRO A 209 3.18 -5.54 3.53
CA PRO A 209 4.53 -5.76 4.06
C PRO A 209 5.54 -4.72 3.59
N TYR A 210 5.49 -4.32 2.33
CA TYR A 210 6.41 -3.33 1.75
C TYR A 210 6.41 -2.02 2.52
N HIS A 211 5.23 -1.43 2.76
CA HIS A 211 5.13 -0.15 3.47
C HIS A 211 5.44 -0.28 4.95
N ALA A 212 5.09 -1.41 5.56
CA ALA A 212 5.45 -1.68 6.95
C ALA A 212 6.97 -1.73 7.14
N VAL A 213 7.67 -2.43 6.26
CA VAL A 213 9.15 -2.44 6.25
C VAL A 213 9.69 -1.04 6.05
N LYS A 214 9.20 -0.28 5.05
CA LYS A 214 9.64 1.09 4.76
C LYS A 214 9.45 2.05 5.93
N LYS A 215 8.40 1.88 6.73
CA LYS A 215 8.14 2.74 7.91
C LYS A 215 9.26 2.69 8.95
N PHE A 216 9.89 1.53 9.13
CA PHE A 216 10.81 1.29 10.23
C PHE A 216 12.19 0.77 9.82
N ALA A 217 12.41 0.36 8.55
CA ALA A 217 13.65 -0.26 8.12
C ALA A 217 14.87 0.66 8.26
N ASP A 218 14.73 1.89 7.78
CA ASP A 218 15.85 2.85 7.71
C ASP A 218 15.93 3.78 8.95
N ARG A 219 15.13 3.53 9.98
CA ARG A 219 15.14 4.34 11.20
C ARG A 219 16.21 3.85 12.15
N THR A 220 17.25 4.66 12.33
CA THR A 220 18.36 4.37 13.26
C THR A 220 17.90 4.29 14.71
N GLU A 221 16.79 4.95 15.06
CA GLU A 221 16.17 4.92 16.38
C GLU A 221 15.47 3.59 16.69
N VAL A 222 15.18 2.77 15.64
CA VAL A 222 14.46 1.51 15.76
C VAL A 222 15.43 0.34 15.68
N SER A 223 15.53 -0.43 16.75
CA SER A 223 16.39 -1.60 16.82
C SER A 223 15.68 -2.91 16.49
N LYS A 224 14.40 -3.03 16.83
CA LYS A 224 13.62 -4.27 16.67
C LYS A 224 12.19 -3.96 16.25
N VAL A 225 11.61 -4.80 15.39
CA VAL A 225 10.22 -4.68 14.97
C VAL A 225 9.54 -6.04 14.92
N ALA A 226 8.39 -6.13 15.57
CA ALA A 226 7.43 -7.20 15.37
C ALA A 226 6.32 -6.70 14.45
N TYR A 227 6.25 -7.20 13.22
CA TYR A 227 5.16 -6.95 12.30
C TYR A 227 4.12 -8.06 12.44
N LEU A 228 2.91 -7.74 12.88
CA LEU A 228 1.84 -8.71 13.02
C LEU A 228 0.88 -8.64 11.84
N THR A 229 0.68 -9.77 11.18
CA THR A 229 -0.26 -9.91 10.07
C THR A 229 -1.03 -11.22 10.20
N TYR A 230 -2.26 -11.27 9.70
CA TYR A 230 -3.07 -12.49 9.66
C TYR A 230 -2.89 -13.31 8.38
N SER A 231 -2.07 -12.85 7.44
CA SER A 231 -1.79 -13.52 6.16
C SER A 231 -0.46 -14.27 6.21
N GLU A 232 -0.47 -15.58 5.99
CA GLU A 232 0.75 -16.38 5.84
C GLU A 232 1.60 -15.89 4.65
N ALA A 233 0.96 -15.52 3.54
CA ALA A 233 1.64 -14.96 2.38
C ALA A 233 2.38 -13.66 2.75
N SER A 234 1.74 -12.75 3.50
CA SER A 234 2.38 -11.51 3.98
C SER A 234 3.53 -11.77 4.95
N VAL A 235 3.45 -12.83 5.79
CA VAL A 235 4.57 -13.24 6.65
C VAL A 235 5.76 -13.69 5.81
N MET A 236 5.53 -14.52 4.79
CA MET A 236 6.58 -15.03 3.91
C MET A 236 7.24 -13.90 3.11
N GLU A 237 6.42 -13.07 2.47
CA GLU A 237 6.88 -11.92 1.68
C GLU A 237 7.67 -10.94 2.53
N GLY A 238 7.11 -10.51 3.66
CA GLY A 238 7.75 -9.55 4.55
C GLY A 238 9.07 -10.03 5.11
N ASN A 239 9.16 -11.30 5.54
CA ASN A 239 10.42 -11.88 6.03
C ASN A 239 11.46 -12.03 4.91
N GLU A 240 11.05 -12.34 3.68
CA GLU A 240 11.99 -12.38 2.56
C GLU A 240 12.51 -10.98 2.22
N MET A 241 11.66 -9.96 2.25
CA MET A 241 12.09 -8.56 2.07
C MET A 241 13.10 -8.11 3.15
N LEU A 242 12.84 -8.43 4.42
CA LEU A 242 13.74 -8.12 5.51
C LEU A 242 15.11 -8.83 5.35
N LYS A 243 15.10 -10.08 4.92
CA LYS A 243 16.32 -10.84 4.64
C LYS A 243 17.14 -10.21 3.51
N GLN A 244 16.49 -9.77 2.44
CA GLN A 244 17.13 -9.08 1.32
C GLN A 244 17.77 -7.75 1.76
N ASN A 245 17.15 -7.08 2.75
CA ASN A 245 17.67 -5.85 3.35
C ASN A 245 18.73 -6.10 4.46
N GLY A 246 19.05 -7.35 4.78
CA GLY A 246 20.03 -7.70 5.81
C GLY A 246 19.54 -7.53 7.25
N ASP A 247 18.23 -7.47 7.48
CA ASP A 247 17.62 -7.10 8.77
C ASP A 247 16.73 -8.22 9.40
N ASN A 248 16.98 -9.46 9.03
CA ASN A 248 16.16 -10.61 9.38
C ASN A 248 16.29 -11.13 10.83
N GLU A 249 17.25 -10.64 11.61
CA GLU A 249 17.41 -11.06 13.01
C GLU A 249 16.60 -10.22 13.99
N ASN A 250 16.50 -8.93 13.73
CA ASN A 250 15.91 -7.95 14.65
C ASN A 250 14.52 -7.48 14.23
N LYS A 251 14.15 -7.68 12.98
CA LYS A 251 12.84 -7.30 12.44
C LYS A 251 12.22 -8.53 11.81
N LYS A 252 10.97 -8.87 12.19
CA LYS A 252 10.30 -10.08 11.73
C LYS A 252 8.80 -9.89 11.57
N PHE A 253 8.24 -10.58 10.59
CA PHE A 253 6.81 -10.77 10.43
C PHE A 253 6.35 -12.03 11.15
N PHE A 254 5.23 -11.89 11.87
CA PHE A 254 4.61 -12.95 12.65
C PHE A 254 3.15 -13.12 12.22
N LEU A 255 2.73 -14.37 12.08
CA LEU A 255 1.32 -14.67 11.87
C LEU A 255 0.55 -14.42 13.17
N PHE A 256 -0.44 -13.55 13.11
CA PHE A 256 -1.32 -13.24 14.22
C PHE A 256 -2.75 -13.05 13.75
N ASP A 257 -3.57 -14.05 13.88
CA ASP A 257 -5.01 -13.97 13.66
C ASP A 257 -5.70 -13.72 15.02
N GLN A 258 -6.22 -12.52 15.19
CA GLN A 258 -6.89 -12.11 16.44
C GLN A 258 -8.15 -12.96 16.78
N SER A 259 -8.71 -13.68 15.81
CA SER A 259 -9.86 -14.55 16.02
C SER A 259 -9.48 -15.89 16.67
N THR A 260 -8.25 -16.34 16.46
CA THR A 260 -7.75 -17.65 16.90
C THR A 260 -6.61 -17.56 17.88
N THR A 261 -5.82 -16.48 17.82
CA THR A 261 -4.60 -16.30 18.61
C THR A 261 -4.82 -15.31 19.74
N LYS A 262 -4.44 -15.70 20.97
CA LYS A 262 -4.53 -14.81 22.12
C LYS A 262 -3.27 -13.96 22.23
N VAL A 263 -3.46 -12.65 22.43
CA VAL A 263 -2.39 -11.67 22.63
C VAL A 263 -1.41 -12.10 23.73
N GLU A 264 -1.94 -12.59 24.85
CA GLU A 264 -1.16 -13.00 26.02
C GLU A 264 -0.31 -14.26 25.78
N GLU A 265 -0.61 -15.03 24.75
CA GLU A 265 0.14 -16.22 24.36
C GLU A 265 1.18 -15.90 23.26
N ALA A 266 0.84 -14.97 22.36
CA ALA A 266 1.67 -14.60 21.22
C ALA A 266 2.79 -13.62 21.60
N LEU A 267 2.46 -12.49 22.24
CA LEU A 267 3.44 -11.42 22.49
C LEU A 267 4.63 -11.85 23.34
N PRO A 268 4.50 -12.70 24.38
CA PRO A 268 5.67 -13.21 25.11
C PRO A 268 6.62 -14.03 24.22
N LYS A 269 6.08 -14.84 23.31
CA LYS A 269 6.91 -15.64 22.38
C LYS A 269 7.64 -14.72 21.39
N ILE A 270 6.93 -13.72 20.86
CA ILE A 270 7.49 -12.73 19.95
C ILE A 270 8.60 -11.92 20.62
N LEU A 271 8.37 -11.42 21.85
CA LEU A 271 9.38 -10.70 22.62
C LEU A 271 10.61 -11.56 22.89
N ASN A 272 10.42 -12.84 23.25
CA ASN A 272 11.52 -13.77 23.46
C ASN A 272 12.31 -14.00 22.16
N GLU A 273 11.63 -14.18 21.02
CA GLU A 273 12.27 -14.38 19.72
C GLU A 273 13.06 -13.15 19.26
N LEU A 274 12.56 -11.96 19.54
CA LEU A 274 13.27 -10.71 19.29
C LEU A 274 14.32 -10.38 20.36
N ASN A 275 14.45 -11.20 21.42
CA ASN A 275 15.29 -10.90 22.58
C ASN A 275 15.01 -9.48 23.13
N ALA A 276 13.73 -9.21 23.45
CA ALA A 276 13.23 -7.95 23.97
C ALA A 276 12.35 -8.17 25.20
N THR A 277 12.24 -7.16 26.08
CA THR A 277 11.48 -7.23 27.32
C THR A 277 10.10 -6.57 27.23
N GLY A 278 9.89 -5.71 26.25
CA GLY A 278 8.65 -4.99 26.00
C GLY A 278 8.78 -4.12 24.77
N PHE A 279 7.69 -3.47 24.39
CA PHE A 279 7.61 -2.56 23.24
C PHE A 279 7.63 -1.10 23.68
N ASP A 280 8.44 -0.28 23.01
CA ASP A 280 8.54 1.17 23.25
C ASP A 280 7.61 1.97 22.34
N PHE A 281 7.18 1.35 21.23
CA PHE A 281 6.33 1.96 20.23
C PHE A 281 5.27 0.97 19.76
N LEU A 282 4.01 1.41 19.76
CA LEU A 282 2.86 0.68 19.23
C LEU A 282 2.34 1.40 17.99
N ASN A 283 2.33 0.72 16.85
CA ASN A 283 1.73 1.21 15.62
C ASN A 283 0.40 0.50 15.37
N LEU A 284 -0.67 1.27 15.22
CA LEU A 284 -2.02 0.78 14.93
C LEU A 284 -2.55 1.56 13.73
N THR A 285 -2.48 0.97 12.54
CA THR A 285 -3.03 1.56 11.33
C THR A 285 -4.15 0.67 10.82
N MET A 286 -5.37 1.23 10.73
CA MET A 286 -6.58 0.49 10.33
C MET A 286 -6.77 -0.79 11.13
N SER A 287 -6.59 -0.71 12.44
CA SER A 287 -6.58 -1.89 13.33
C SER A 287 -7.75 -1.90 14.30
N ILE A 288 -8.06 -0.73 14.87
CA ILE A 288 -9.09 -0.63 15.91
C ILE A 288 -10.47 -0.92 15.34
N MET A 289 -10.70 -0.53 14.10
CA MET A 289 -11.94 -0.81 13.38
C MET A 289 -12.28 -2.32 13.32
N ASP A 290 -11.26 -3.17 13.25
CA ASP A 290 -11.40 -4.61 13.13
C ASP A 290 -11.47 -5.35 14.48
N PHE A 291 -11.25 -4.63 15.59
CA PHE A 291 -11.30 -5.24 16.90
C PHE A 291 -12.74 -5.43 17.39
N GLY A 292 -13.19 -6.66 17.57
CA GLY A 292 -14.51 -6.95 18.13
C GLY A 292 -14.72 -6.33 19.54
N ASN A 293 -13.65 -6.22 20.34
CA ASN A 293 -13.63 -5.47 21.60
C ASN A 293 -12.28 -4.76 21.76
N PRO A 294 -12.16 -3.51 21.26
CA PRO A 294 -10.90 -2.76 21.26
C PRO A 294 -10.29 -2.61 22.66
N PHE A 295 -11.11 -2.30 23.68
CA PHE A 295 -10.62 -2.14 25.04
C PHE A 295 -9.96 -3.42 25.58
N LYS A 296 -10.62 -4.56 25.37
CA LYS A 296 -10.11 -5.86 25.86
C LYS A 296 -8.77 -6.22 25.20
N ILE A 297 -8.65 -6.03 23.89
CA ILE A 297 -7.42 -6.36 23.13
C ILE A 297 -6.30 -5.41 23.53
N LEU A 298 -6.54 -4.11 23.52
CA LEU A 298 -5.53 -3.10 23.83
C LEU A 298 -5.09 -3.13 25.29
N ASN A 299 -5.98 -3.45 26.21
CA ASN A 299 -5.62 -3.64 27.62
C ASN A 299 -4.69 -4.85 27.85
N LYS A 300 -4.77 -5.85 26.97
CA LYS A 300 -3.84 -6.98 26.96
C LYS A 300 -2.50 -6.58 26.35
N ILE A 301 -2.51 -5.89 25.19
CA ILE A 301 -1.29 -5.38 24.52
C ILE A 301 -0.53 -4.45 25.46
N LYS A 302 -1.22 -3.57 26.19
CA LYS A 302 -0.61 -2.62 27.13
C LYS A 302 0.32 -3.27 28.16
N LYS A 303 0.05 -4.51 28.57
CA LYS A 303 0.89 -5.24 29.53
C LYS A 303 2.30 -5.53 29.02
N PHE A 304 2.50 -5.44 27.72
CA PHE A 304 3.77 -5.68 27.04
C PHE A 304 4.43 -4.38 26.56
N LEU A 305 3.84 -3.22 26.87
CA LEU A 305 4.46 -1.92 26.61
C LEU A 305 5.40 -1.54 27.74
N ASN A 306 6.54 -0.98 27.39
CA ASN A 306 7.48 -0.41 28.36
C ASN A 306 6.93 0.89 28.97
N PRO A 307 7.32 1.25 30.20
CA PRO A 307 6.98 2.55 30.78
C PRO A 307 7.41 3.70 29.86
N GLY A 308 6.48 4.63 29.57
CA GLY A 308 6.72 5.73 28.64
C GLY A 308 6.65 5.34 27.16
N ALA A 309 6.10 4.18 26.85
CA ALA A 309 5.81 3.79 25.49
C ALA A 309 4.89 4.81 24.80
N VAL A 310 5.05 4.96 23.49
CA VAL A 310 4.21 5.82 22.67
C VAL A 310 3.47 5.01 21.62
N ALA A 311 2.33 5.53 21.16
CA ALA A 311 1.61 4.91 20.06
C ALA A 311 1.27 5.94 19.00
N PHE A 312 1.31 5.47 17.75
CA PHE A 312 0.72 6.11 16.58
C PHE A 312 -0.53 5.31 16.19
N ILE A 313 -1.64 5.99 16.02
CA ILE A 313 -2.92 5.36 15.67
C ILE A 313 -3.54 6.11 14.51
N ARG A 314 -3.77 5.42 13.39
CA ARG A 314 -4.60 5.89 12.29
C ARG A 314 -5.76 4.94 12.11
N ASP A 315 -6.97 5.49 12.12
CA ASP A 315 -8.18 4.69 11.92
C ASP A 315 -9.27 5.52 11.22
N VAL A 316 -10.44 4.95 10.99
CA VAL A 316 -11.51 5.63 10.26
C VAL A 316 -12.59 6.20 11.17
N ASP A 317 -13.17 7.33 10.76
CA ASP A 317 -14.41 7.89 11.31
C ASP A 317 -15.26 8.52 10.21
N ASP A 318 -16.28 7.80 9.75
CA ASP A 318 -17.18 8.28 8.69
C ASP A 318 -17.97 9.53 9.08
N GLY A 319 -18.05 9.86 10.37
CA GLY A 319 -18.71 11.06 10.83
C GLY A 319 -17.99 12.37 10.47
N VAL A 320 -16.74 12.31 10.01
CA VAL A 320 -15.97 13.48 9.54
C VAL A 320 -15.82 13.52 8.02
N VAL A 321 -16.44 12.58 7.32
CA VAL A 321 -16.46 12.56 5.85
C VAL A 321 -17.42 13.60 5.31
N PHE A 322 -16.98 14.37 4.33
CA PHE A 322 -17.84 15.22 3.51
C PHE A 322 -17.32 15.31 2.08
N ALA A 323 -18.24 15.56 1.16
CA ALA A 323 -18.01 15.79 -0.26
C ALA A 323 -18.76 17.02 -0.74
N TYR A 324 -18.13 17.87 -1.57
CA TYR A 324 -18.77 19.05 -2.14
C TYR A 324 -18.08 19.49 -3.44
N PRO A 325 -18.83 19.90 -4.48
CA PRO A 325 -20.28 19.81 -4.62
C PRO A 325 -20.76 18.37 -4.84
N ASP A 326 -21.92 18.01 -4.30
CA ASP A 326 -22.55 16.69 -4.50
C ASP A 326 -24.04 16.90 -4.91
N GLU A 327 -24.21 17.58 -6.04
CA GLU A 327 -25.54 17.99 -6.54
C GLU A 327 -26.42 16.79 -6.90
N LYS A 328 -25.83 15.72 -7.43
CA LYS A 328 -26.51 14.47 -7.74
C LYS A 328 -26.70 13.56 -6.51
N GLY A 329 -26.05 13.86 -5.38
CA GLY A 329 -26.10 13.07 -4.15
C GLY A 329 -25.34 11.73 -4.23
N LEU A 330 -24.43 11.57 -5.19
CA LEU A 330 -23.72 10.32 -5.42
C LEU A 330 -22.85 9.92 -4.22
N PHE A 331 -22.07 10.87 -3.68
CA PHE A 331 -21.19 10.59 -2.54
C PHE A 331 -21.99 10.35 -1.25
N LYS A 332 -23.12 11.03 -1.08
CA LYS A 332 -24.03 10.77 0.03
C LYS A 332 -24.62 9.37 -0.04
N GLU A 333 -24.95 8.89 -1.23
CA GLU A 333 -25.49 7.54 -1.42
C GLU A 333 -24.43 6.48 -1.11
N VAL A 334 -23.20 6.64 -1.61
CA VAL A 334 -22.09 5.72 -1.29
C VAL A 334 -21.82 5.68 0.21
N GLN A 335 -21.86 6.81 0.92
CA GLN A 335 -21.74 6.80 2.38
C GLN A 335 -22.84 5.99 3.08
N ASN A 336 -24.03 5.91 2.49
CA ASN A 336 -25.08 5.04 3.01
C ASN A 336 -24.76 3.56 2.83
N PHE A 337 -24.03 3.18 1.77
CA PHE A 337 -23.65 1.78 1.52
C PHE A 337 -22.76 1.22 2.61
N TYR A 338 -21.87 2.01 3.20
CA TYR A 338 -21.01 1.54 4.29
C TYR A 338 -21.75 0.95 5.48
N LYS A 339 -23.02 1.34 5.69
CA LYS A 339 -23.87 0.77 6.76
C LYS A 339 -24.24 -0.68 6.51
N TYR A 340 -24.18 -1.12 5.26
CA TYR A 340 -24.55 -2.46 4.82
C TYR A 340 -23.33 -3.33 4.50
N ASP A 341 -22.13 -2.75 4.48
CA ASP A 341 -20.90 -3.48 4.28
C ASP A 341 -20.54 -4.30 5.52
N THR A 342 -20.65 -5.62 5.38
CA THR A 342 -20.35 -6.58 6.47
C THR A 342 -18.89 -7.07 6.45
N LEU A 343 -18.10 -6.65 5.47
CA LEU A 343 -16.69 -7.01 5.32
C LEU A 343 -15.78 -5.97 5.95
N SER A 344 -16.19 -4.71 5.95
CA SER A 344 -15.51 -3.63 6.66
C SER A 344 -15.73 -3.73 8.18
N GLY A 345 -14.72 -3.34 8.94
CA GLY A 345 -14.83 -3.17 10.39
C GLY A 345 -15.68 -1.96 10.79
N SER A 346 -15.55 -1.52 12.04
CA SER A 346 -16.29 -0.36 12.56
C SER A 346 -15.79 0.94 11.91
N ARG A 347 -16.60 1.51 11.05
CA ARG A 347 -16.28 2.77 10.33
C ARG A 347 -16.42 4.05 11.18
N GLU A 348 -16.72 3.89 12.47
CA GLU A 348 -16.78 4.96 13.47
C GLU A 348 -15.78 4.73 14.63
N SER A 349 -14.79 3.86 14.45
CA SER A 349 -13.78 3.53 15.46
C SER A 349 -12.96 4.76 15.85
N GLY A 350 -12.69 5.66 14.95
CA GLY A 350 -11.85 6.83 15.14
C GLY A 350 -12.32 7.75 16.27
N ARG A 351 -13.64 8.01 16.38
CA ARG A 351 -14.21 8.86 17.45
C ARG A 351 -14.07 8.25 18.84
N GLN A 352 -13.89 6.94 18.92
CA GLN A 352 -13.79 6.22 20.20
C GLN A 352 -12.36 6.20 20.76
N ILE A 353 -11.34 6.50 19.93
CA ILE A 353 -9.92 6.34 20.29
C ILE A 353 -9.54 7.16 21.50
N TYR A 354 -9.99 8.42 21.60
CA TYR A 354 -9.66 9.28 22.74
C TYR A 354 -10.10 8.67 24.08
N ASP A 355 -11.39 8.33 24.19
CA ASP A 355 -11.96 7.73 25.41
C ASP A 355 -11.32 6.36 25.71
N LEU A 356 -11.12 5.55 24.67
CA LEU A 356 -10.48 4.25 24.77
C LEU A 356 -9.07 4.34 25.36
N MET A 357 -8.24 5.26 24.85
CA MET A 357 -6.88 5.47 25.33
C MET A 357 -6.85 6.04 26.76
N LYS A 358 -7.78 6.93 27.09
CA LYS A 358 -7.92 7.45 28.48
C LYS A 358 -8.33 6.35 29.45
N LYS A 359 -9.26 5.48 29.08
CA LYS A 359 -9.64 4.30 29.89
C LYS A 359 -8.48 3.31 30.06
N LEU A 360 -7.61 3.21 29.08
CA LEU A 360 -6.37 2.42 29.19
C LEU A 360 -5.30 3.09 30.04
N GLY A 361 -5.55 4.30 30.58
CA GLY A 361 -4.61 5.02 31.42
C GLY A 361 -3.46 5.69 30.68
N ALA A 362 -3.69 6.07 29.41
CA ALA A 362 -2.73 6.88 28.68
C ALA A 362 -2.59 8.28 29.31
N ILE A 363 -1.34 8.73 29.45
CA ILE A 363 -0.98 10.01 30.08
C ILE A 363 -1.35 11.17 29.15
N ASP A 364 -0.97 11.06 27.87
CA ASP A 364 -1.23 12.07 26.85
C ASP A 364 -1.88 11.41 25.63
N VAL A 365 -2.97 11.98 25.14
CA VAL A 365 -3.71 11.52 23.95
C VAL A 365 -4.05 12.73 23.13
N ARG A 366 -3.55 12.81 21.91
CA ARG A 366 -3.73 13.94 21.01
C ARG A 366 -4.36 13.49 19.71
N LEU A 367 -5.46 14.15 19.32
CA LEU A 367 -5.98 14.10 17.96
C LEU A 367 -5.13 15.03 17.10
N GLU A 368 -4.29 14.48 16.27
CA GLU A 368 -3.35 15.21 15.43
C GLU A 368 -3.97 15.65 14.10
N ARG A 369 -4.86 14.83 13.58
CA ARG A 369 -5.55 15.08 12.32
C ARG A 369 -6.95 14.49 12.34
N CYS A 370 -7.90 15.26 11.78
CA CYS A 370 -9.27 14.84 11.59
C CYS A 370 -9.64 15.02 10.13
N GLY A 371 -9.55 13.93 9.39
CA GLY A 371 -9.73 13.89 7.94
C GLY A 371 -8.49 14.27 7.13
N ILE A 372 -8.48 13.82 5.89
CA ILE A 372 -7.52 14.19 4.86
C ILE A 372 -8.33 14.74 3.70
N ASN A 373 -8.17 16.02 3.42
CA ASN A 373 -8.93 16.67 2.35
C ASN A 373 -8.13 16.77 1.06
N THR A 374 -8.86 16.80 -0.06
CA THR A 374 -8.28 16.84 -1.41
C THR A 374 -7.95 18.26 -1.89
N THR A 375 -8.09 19.29 -1.04
CA THR A 375 -7.79 20.66 -1.41
C THR A 375 -6.32 20.83 -1.84
N GLY A 376 -6.12 21.38 -3.02
CA GLY A 376 -4.78 21.59 -3.58
C GLY A 376 -4.07 20.32 -4.05
N MET A 377 -4.76 19.19 -4.07
CA MET A 377 -4.23 17.96 -4.68
C MET A 377 -4.37 18.01 -6.19
N ASP A 378 -3.34 17.54 -6.89
CA ASP A 378 -3.39 17.25 -8.31
C ASP A 378 -4.30 16.04 -8.60
N TYR A 379 -4.53 15.78 -9.90
CA TYR A 379 -5.36 14.67 -10.35
C TYR A 379 -4.89 13.32 -9.79
N HIS A 380 -3.60 13.05 -9.82
CA HIS A 380 -3.06 11.76 -9.38
C HIS A 380 -3.26 11.52 -7.87
N ARG A 381 -3.03 12.53 -7.05
CA ARG A 381 -3.29 12.45 -5.61
C ARG A 381 -4.78 12.29 -5.31
N LYS A 382 -5.64 13.01 -6.05
CA LYS A 382 -7.09 12.81 -5.94
C LYS A 382 -7.50 11.40 -6.29
N HIS A 383 -6.97 10.85 -7.39
CA HIS A 383 -7.25 9.47 -7.80
C HIS A 383 -6.82 8.46 -6.72
N LEU A 384 -5.63 8.62 -6.12
CA LEU A 384 -5.21 7.75 -5.00
C LEU A 384 -6.16 7.84 -3.79
N VAL A 385 -6.66 9.03 -3.47
CA VAL A 385 -7.67 9.20 -2.41
C VAL A 385 -8.98 8.53 -2.80
N PHE A 386 -9.40 8.65 -4.07
CA PHE A 386 -10.60 8.00 -4.59
C PHE A 386 -10.49 6.48 -4.48
N GLU A 387 -9.43 5.89 -5.00
CA GLU A 387 -9.18 4.45 -4.91
C GLU A 387 -9.10 3.97 -3.46
N SER A 388 -8.40 4.70 -2.60
CA SER A 388 -8.28 4.34 -1.17
C SER A 388 -9.62 4.32 -0.45
N TRP A 389 -10.52 5.25 -0.80
CA TRP A 389 -11.78 5.43 -0.07
C TRP A 389 -12.97 4.74 -0.71
N PHE A 390 -12.96 4.57 -2.04
CA PHE A 390 -14.09 4.02 -2.80
C PHE A 390 -13.76 2.75 -3.56
N GLY A 391 -12.49 2.49 -3.88
CA GLY A 391 -12.08 1.38 -4.75
C GLY A 391 -12.40 -0.02 -4.23
N PHE A 392 -12.53 -0.21 -2.91
CA PHE A 392 -12.90 -1.49 -2.32
C PHE A 392 -14.40 -1.79 -2.38
N ILE A 393 -15.26 -0.76 -2.45
CA ILE A 393 -16.73 -0.89 -2.31
C ILE A 393 -17.35 -1.84 -3.34
N PRO A 394 -17.08 -1.69 -4.66
CA PRO A 394 -17.65 -2.59 -5.66
C PRO A 394 -17.28 -4.06 -5.41
N ASN A 395 -16.08 -4.27 -4.92
CA ASN A 395 -15.54 -5.61 -4.67
C ASN A 395 -16.19 -6.24 -3.45
N ASP A 396 -16.36 -5.49 -2.37
CA ASP A 396 -16.97 -5.96 -1.13
C ASP A 396 -18.41 -6.42 -1.36
N PHE A 397 -19.21 -5.61 -2.05
CA PHE A 397 -20.58 -5.99 -2.35
C PHE A 397 -20.71 -7.14 -3.35
N LYS A 398 -19.77 -7.29 -4.31
CA LYS A 398 -19.70 -8.50 -5.17
C LYS A 398 -19.38 -9.76 -4.35
N ILE A 399 -18.44 -9.67 -3.41
CA ILE A 399 -18.13 -10.77 -2.49
C ILE A 399 -19.34 -11.11 -1.59
N MET A 400 -20.06 -10.11 -1.10
CA MET A 400 -21.28 -10.33 -0.32
C MET A 400 -22.33 -11.09 -1.13
N LEU A 401 -22.54 -10.73 -2.40
CA LEU A 401 -23.43 -11.43 -3.32
C LEU A 401 -22.97 -12.87 -3.65
N GLU A 402 -21.67 -13.10 -3.79
CA GLU A 402 -21.13 -14.45 -3.96
C GLU A 402 -21.42 -15.35 -2.75
N ARG A 403 -21.43 -14.75 -1.54
CA ARG A 403 -21.75 -15.46 -0.28
C ARG A 403 -23.24 -15.69 -0.08
N ASP A 404 -24.04 -14.68 -0.38
CA ASP A 404 -25.50 -14.75 -0.34
C ASP A 404 -26.10 -14.15 -1.62
N PRO A 405 -26.34 -14.99 -2.65
CA PRO A 405 -26.95 -14.53 -3.90
C PRO A 405 -28.39 -14.02 -3.75
N GLN A 406 -29.01 -14.18 -2.57
CA GLN A 406 -30.36 -13.68 -2.27
C GLN A 406 -30.33 -12.34 -1.52
N ASP A 407 -29.17 -11.79 -1.20
CA ASP A 407 -29.05 -10.47 -0.57
C ASP A 407 -29.53 -9.37 -1.53
N LYS A 408 -30.78 -8.93 -1.28
CA LYS A 408 -31.41 -7.90 -2.11
C LYS A 408 -30.78 -6.52 -1.95
N ILE A 409 -30.14 -6.26 -0.81
CA ILE A 409 -29.50 -4.96 -0.54
C ILE A 409 -28.18 -4.92 -1.30
N ALA A 410 -27.32 -5.92 -1.12
CA ALA A 410 -26.06 -6.01 -1.84
C ALA A 410 -26.28 -5.98 -3.36
N LYS A 411 -27.32 -6.69 -3.87
CA LYS A 411 -27.67 -6.67 -5.30
C LYS A 411 -27.99 -5.26 -5.80
N LYS A 412 -28.82 -4.51 -5.08
CA LYS A 412 -29.17 -3.13 -5.46
C LYS A 412 -27.97 -2.21 -5.42
N ILE A 413 -27.08 -2.40 -4.47
CA ILE A 413 -25.84 -1.61 -4.35
C ILE A 413 -24.91 -1.90 -5.52
N VAL A 414 -24.73 -3.16 -5.89
CA VAL A 414 -23.91 -3.53 -7.07
C VAL A 414 -24.51 -2.94 -8.35
N GLU A 415 -25.83 -3.07 -8.56
CA GLU A 415 -26.51 -2.48 -9.72
C GLU A 415 -26.32 -0.95 -9.78
N TRP A 416 -26.42 -0.27 -8.63
CA TRP A 416 -26.21 1.17 -8.54
C TRP A 416 -24.74 1.55 -8.81
N LEU A 417 -23.80 0.79 -8.28
CA LEU A 417 -22.36 1.03 -8.51
C LEU A 417 -21.98 0.79 -9.98
N ASP A 418 -22.52 -0.26 -10.61
CA ASP A 418 -22.27 -0.53 -12.03
C ASP A 418 -22.81 0.59 -12.94
N GLU A 419 -23.85 1.34 -12.49
CA GLU A 419 -24.42 2.46 -13.22
C GLU A 419 -23.70 3.79 -12.96
N HIS A 420 -23.15 4.01 -11.76
CA HIS A 420 -22.75 5.34 -11.31
C HIS A 420 -21.28 5.47 -10.86
N TYR A 421 -20.52 4.39 -10.88
CA TYR A 421 -19.12 4.42 -10.39
C TYR A 421 -18.22 5.34 -11.22
N ASP A 422 -18.40 5.33 -12.53
CA ASP A 422 -17.66 6.22 -13.44
C ASP A 422 -18.04 7.69 -13.21
N ASP A 423 -19.34 7.98 -12.97
CA ASP A 423 -19.83 9.31 -12.61
C ASP A 423 -19.23 9.82 -11.29
N LEU A 424 -19.05 8.91 -10.30
CA LEU A 424 -18.40 9.23 -9.03
C LEU A 424 -16.94 9.63 -9.25
N GLU A 425 -16.19 8.86 -10.04
CA GLU A 425 -14.79 9.14 -10.32
C GLU A 425 -14.62 10.42 -11.13
N GLU A 426 -15.46 10.64 -12.15
CA GLU A 426 -15.48 11.88 -12.94
C GLU A 426 -15.74 13.09 -12.05
N GLN A 427 -16.75 13.02 -11.18
CA GLN A 427 -17.07 14.12 -10.25
C GLN A 427 -15.94 14.36 -9.24
N PHE A 428 -15.36 13.30 -8.67
CA PHE A 428 -14.25 13.39 -7.72
C PHE A 428 -13.02 14.08 -8.33
N SER A 429 -12.80 13.86 -9.60
CA SER A 429 -11.65 14.38 -10.35
C SER A 429 -11.78 15.87 -10.69
N GLN A 430 -12.98 16.47 -10.56
CA GLN A 430 -13.18 17.88 -10.90
C GLN A 430 -12.29 18.81 -10.04
N PRO A 431 -11.71 19.87 -10.64
CA PRO A 431 -10.85 20.80 -9.91
C PRO A 431 -11.51 21.47 -8.71
N ASN A 432 -12.82 21.74 -8.79
CA ASN A 432 -13.61 22.38 -7.75
C ASN A 432 -14.23 21.39 -6.75
N PHE A 433 -13.99 20.10 -6.91
CA PHE A 433 -14.51 19.10 -5.98
C PHE A 433 -13.59 18.94 -4.77
N ILE A 434 -14.17 18.98 -3.59
CA ILE A 434 -13.48 18.78 -2.30
C ILE A 434 -14.06 17.54 -1.63
N PHE A 435 -13.18 16.64 -1.26
CA PHE A 435 -13.51 15.49 -0.42
C PHE A 435 -12.65 15.54 0.85
N ASN A 436 -13.27 15.29 2.00
CA ASN A 436 -12.56 15.06 3.25
C ASN A 436 -12.79 13.61 3.66
N SER A 437 -11.74 12.80 3.62
CA SER A 437 -11.81 11.41 4.05
C SER A 437 -11.95 11.29 5.57
N GLY A 438 -12.45 10.16 6.04
CA GLY A 438 -12.63 9.89 7.47
C GLY A 438 -11.38 9.42 8.20
N TYR A 439 -10.18 9.56 7.66
CA TYR A 439 -8.97 9.17 8.39
C TYR A 439 -8.69 10.09 9.57
N VAL A 440 -8.60 9.52 10.76
CA VAL A 440 -8.20 10.23 11.97
C VAL A 440 -6.86 9.72 12.49
N ILE A 441 -6.00 10.63 12.93
CA ILE A 441 -4.66 10.32 13.42
C ILE A 441 -4.54 10.77 14.87
N TYR A 442 -4.12 9.85 15.73
CA TYR A 442 -3.80 10.12 17.12
C TYR A 442 -2.36 9.77 17.46
N THR A 443 -1.77 10.55 18.35
CA THR A 443 -0.54 10.18 19.06
C THR A 443 -0.84 10.01 20.53
N VAL A 444 -0.26 8.96 21.13
CA VAL A 444 -0.56 8.56 22.51
C VAL A 444 0.73 8.32 23.27
N ARG A 445 0.75 8.66 24.57
CA ARG A 445 1.82 8.30 25.51
C ARG A 445 1.23 7.55 26.68
N PHE A 446 1.82 6.39 26.98
CA PHE A 446 1.45 5.56 28.13
C PHE A 446 2.31 5.83 29.35
#